data_b887cc59330c1f3a7d0251c599212767
#
_entry.id   b887cc59330c1f3a7d0251c599212767
#
_cell.length_a   1.000
_cell.length_b   1.000
_cell.length_c   1.000
_cell.angle_alpha   90.00
_cell.angle_beta   90.00
_cell.angle_gamma   90.00
#
_symmetry.space_group_name_H-M   'P 1'
#
loop_
_entity.id
_entity.type
_entity.pdbx_description
1 polymer ?
#
loop_
_entity_poly.entity_id
_entity_poly.type
_entity_poly.pdbx_seq_one_letter_code
_entity_poly.pdbx_strand_id
1 'polypeptide(L)'
;MNEGPADPTQPSGSGSASTPPGSRFEDLTNFEVPSDAVATGHRTAILVTGAVVLFAGALFAVLYVVLLLPFASSEKGSSVSGALVGFLLVYGSLQAVAGVLVLLLRQSGRWLGIVLAVVGIGLGIARASSTPASGFVTILLNAFVIYALASSGPAFRRG
;
A
#
# COMPACT_ATOMS: atom_id res chain seq x y z
N MET A 1 66.75 3.06 20.87
CA MET A 1 66.88 1.61 20.89
C MET A 1 65.94 1.10 21.95
N ASN A 2 64.84 0.57 21.56
CA ASN A 2 63.96 -0.16 22.48
C ASN A 2 63.13 -1.14 21.60
N GLU A 3 63.70 -2.35 21.48
CA GLU A 3 63.06 -3.47 20.82
C GLU A 3 62.09 -4.09 21.83
N GLY A 4 60.78 -3.98 21.54
CA GLY A 4 59.74 -4.66 22.28
C GLY A 4 59.64 -6.13 21.83
N PRO A 5 59.34 -7.06 22.73
CA PRO A 5 59.32 -8.49 22.42
C PRO A 5 58.08 -8.86 21.56
N ALA A 6 58.33 -9.74 20.57
CA ALA A 6 57.32 -10.34 19.70
C ALA A 6 56.34 -11.22 20.50
N ASP A 7 55.04 -11.08 20.27
CA ASP A 7 53.99 -11.92 20.82
C ASP A 7 53.84 -13.21 19.97
N PRO A 8 54.05 -14.42 20.52
CA PRO A 8 54.04 -15.67 19.78
C PRO A 8 52.70 -16.41 19.79
N THR A 9 51.52 -15.72 19.87
CA THR A 9 50.23 -16.40 19.94
C THR A 9 49.30 -16.06 18.78
N GLN A 10 49.74 -16.28 17.54
CA GLN A 10 48.79 -16.44 16.45
C GLN A 10 48.59 -17.95 16.17
N PRO A 11 47.42 -18.52 16.45
CA PRO A 11 47.10 -19.86 15.96
C PRO A 11 46.75 -19.77 14.45
N SER A 12 47.69 -20.21 13.61
CA SER A 12 47.47 -20.53 12.20
C SER A 12 46.57 -21.77 12.08
N GLY A 13 45.28 -21.55 12.12
CA GLY A 13 44.24 -22.58 11.94
C GLY A 13 43.58 -22.49 10.59
N SER A 14 44.30 -22.62 9.48
CA SER A 14 43.69 -22.88 8.17
C SER A 14 43.35 -24.36 8.03
N GLY A 15 42.34 -24.82 8.74
CA GLY A 15 41.66 -26.07 8.49
C GLY A 15 40.66 -25.91 7.39
N SER A 16 41.07 -26.02 6.12
CA SER A 16 40.14 -26.27 5.03
C SER A 16 39.58 -27.69 5.20
N ALA A 17 38.49 -27.80 5.97
CA ALA A 17 37.70 -29.03 6.03
C ALA A 17 37.11 -29.24 4.64
N SER A 18 37.70 -30.19 3.88
CA SER A 18 37.13 -30.71 2.64
C SER A 18 35.80 -31.36 2.96
N THR A 19 34.70 -30.66 2.67
CA THR A 19 33.34 -31.16 2.78
C THR A 19 33.18 -32.38 1.88
N PRO A 20 32.75 -33.54 2.38
CA PRO A 20 32.61 -34.75 1.57
C PRO A 20 31.58 -34.53 0.47
N PRO A 21 31.73 -35.10 -0.75
CA PRO A 21 30.92 -34.82 -1.93
C PRO A 21 29.44 -35.26 -1.85
N GLY A 22 29.00 -35.84 -0.73
CA GLY A 22 27.62 -36.28 -0.50
C GLY A 22 26.70 -35.22 0.11
N SER A 23 27.23 -34.14 0.71
CA SER A 23 26.43 -33.16 1.46
C SER A 23 25.73 -32.10 0.58
N ARG A 24 26.06 -32.05 -0.71
CA ARG A 24 25.52 -31.00 -1.63
C ARG A 24 24.03 -31.18 -1.95
N PHE A 25 23.50 -32.40 -1.77
CA PHE A 25 22.06 -32.64 -2.04
C PHE A 25 21.19 -32.42 -0.80
N GLU A 26 21.69 -32.55 0.41
CA GLU A 26 20.96 -32.24 1.64
C GLU A 26 20.80 -30.72 1.84
N ASP A 27 21.79 -29.93 1.38
CA ASP A 27 21.70 -28.46 1.42
C ASP A 27 20.63 -27.88 0.50
N LEU A 28 20.22 -28.60 -0.56
CA LEU A 28 19.18 -28.17 -1.49
C LEU A 28 17.75 -28.42 -0.96
N THR A 29 17.61 -29.31 0.02
CA THR A 29 16.29 -29.61 0.62
C THR A 29 15.98 -28.74 1.83
N ASN A 30 16.98 -28.13 2.45
CA ASN A 30 16.86 -27.19 3.57
C ASN A 30 16.91 -25.73 3.10
N PHE A 31 16.12 -25.39 2.05
CA PHE A 31 15.94 -24.00 1.67
C PHE A 31 14.99 -23.34 2.70
N GLU A 32 15.53 -23.01 3.87
CA GLU A 32 14.86 -22.12 4.81
C GLU A 32 14.73 -20.75 4.13
N VAL A 33 13.53 -20.47 3.60
CA VAL A 33 13.21 -19.12 3.13
C VAL A 33 13.38 -18.19 4.32
N PRO A 34 14.30 -17.21 4.27
CA PRO A 34 14.49 -16.29 5.38
C PRO A 34 13.16 -15.67 5.78
N SER A 35 12.80 -15.76 7.06
CA SER A 35 11.52 -15.23 7.58
C SER A 35 11.31 -13.74 7.24
N ASP A 36 12.39 -13.01 7.06
CA ASP A 36 12.40 -11.60 6.63
C ASP A 36 11.93 -11.44 5.18
N ALA A 37 12.24 -12.38 4.28
CA ALA A 37 11.78 -12.34 2.89
C ALA A 37 10.26 -12.54 2.80
N VAL A 38 9.70 -13.44 3.60
CA VAL A 38 8.25 -13.68 3.68
C VAL A 38 7.54 -12.46 4.26
N ALA A 39 8.10 -11.87 5.33
CA ALA A 39 7.54 -10.66 5.95
C ALA A 39 7.57 -9.44 5.02
N THR A 40 8.64 -9.30 4.22
CA THR A 40 8.76 -8.22 3.23
C THR A 40 7.78 -8.39 2.09
N GLY A 41 7.62 -9.61 1.57
CA GLY A 41 6.66 -9.92 0.51
C GLY A 41 5.21 -9.64 0.93
N HIS A 42 4.83 -10.01 2.14
CA HIS A 42 3.49 -9.76 2.67
C HIS A 42 3.19 -8.25 2.80
N ARG A 43 4.12 -7.45 3.29
CA ARG A 43 3.97 -5.99 3.40
C ARG A 43 3.82 -5.31 2.03
N THR A 44 4.59 -5.74 1.05
CA THR A 44 4.51 -5.23 -0.32
C THR A 44 3.14 -5.57 -0.94
N ALA A 45 2.64 -6.78 -0.74
CA ALA A 45 1.32 -7.19 -1.23
C ALA A 45 0.20 -6.32 -0.64
N ILE A 46 0.22 -6.03 0.67
CA ILE A 46 -0.78 -5.17 1.33
C ILE A 46 -0.75 -3.75 0.76
N LEU A 47 0.44 -3.18 0.52
CA LEU A 47 0.57 -1.85 -0.08
C LEU A 47 0.03 -1.78 -1.50
N VAL A 48 0.39 -2.77 -2.33
CA VAL A 48 -0.12 -2.87 -3.71
C VAL A 48 -1.63 -3.00 -3.71
N THR A 49 -2.19 -3.84 -2.85
CA THR A 49 -3.65 -3.99 -2.73
C THR A 49 -4.31 -2.68 -2.31
N GLY A 50 -3.75 -1.94 -1.35
CA GLY A 50 -4.23 -0.62 -0.95
C GLY A 50 -4.22 0.39 -2.11
N ALA A 51 -3.15 0.41 -2.90
CA ALA A 51 -3.06 1.26 -4.09
C ALA A 51 -4.09 0.87 -5.16
N VAL A 52 -4.30 -0.43 -5.41
CA VAL A 52 -5.31 -0.93 -6.35
C VAL A 52 -6.72 -0.49 -5.92
N VAL A 53 -7.03 -0.54 -4.63
CA VAL A 53 -8.33 -0.07 -4.10
C VAL A 53 -8.50 1.43 -4.34
N LEU A 54 -7.45 2.25 -4.14
CA LEU A 54 -7.50 3.69 -4.44
C LEU A 54 -7.74 3.96 -5.92
N PHE A 55 -7.05 3.25 -6.82
CA PHE A 55 -7.26 3.38 -8.27
C PHE A 55 -8.67 2.92 -8.69
N ALA A 56 -9.16 1.82 -8.14
CA ALA A 56 -10.53 1.38 -8.39
C ALA A 56 -11.53 2.44 -7.94
N GLY A 57 -11.35 3.07 -6.78
CA GLY A 57 -12.17 4.19 -6.31
C GLY A 57 -12.17 5.38 -7.26
N ALA A 58 -10.98 5.77 -7.78
CA ALA A 58 -10.85 6.83 -8.78
C ALA A 58 -11.59 6.48 -10.08
N LEU A 59 -11.43 5.24 -10.57
CA LEU A 59 -12.12 4.75 -11.77
C LEU A 59 -13.63 4.77 -11.59
N PHE A 60 -14.15 4.31 -10.45
CA PHE A 60 -15.57 4.38 -10.12
C PHE A 60 -16.09 5.80 -10.06
N ALA A 61 -15.32 6.76 -9.52
CA ALA A 61 -15.70 8.17 -9.51
C ALA A 61 -15.85 8.72 -10.93
N VAL A 62 -14.91 8.42 -11.83
CA VAL A 62 -14.97 8.82 -13.24
C VAL A 62 -16.18 8.18 -13.94
N LEU A 63 -16.39 6.88 -13.77
CA LEU A 63 -17.50 6.16 -14.36
C LEU A 63 -18.84 6.76 -13.89
N TYR A 64 -18.94 7.07 -12.60
CA TYR A 64 -20.14 7.67 -12.03
C TYR A 64 -20.41 9.07 -12.60
N VAL A 65 -19.38 9.87 -12.81
CA VAL A 65 -19.48 11.18 -13.48
C VAL A 65 -19.99 11.01 -14.91
N VAL A 66 -19.42 10.08 -15.69
CA VAL A 66 -19.84 9.82 -17.07
C VAL A 66 -21.32 9.41 -17.13
N LEU A 67 -21.77 8.59 -16.19
CA LEU A 67 -23.18 8.17 -16.10
C LEU A 67 -24.12 9.30 -15.67
N LEU A 68 -23.64 10.24 -14.84
CA LEU A 68 -24.43 11.39 -14.39
C LEU A 68 -24.47 12.55 -15.37
N LEU A 69 -23.52 12.65 -16.29
CA LEU A 69 -23.39 13.77 -17.22
C LEU A 69 -24.68 14.04 -18.03
N PRO A 70 -25.38 13.01 -18.57
CA PRO A 70 -26.64 13.22 -19.32
C PRO A 70 -27.77 13.79 -18.45
N PHE A 71 -27.76 13.44 -17.15
CA PHE A 71 -28.78 13.93 -16.20
C PHE A 71 -28.48 15.35 -15.69
N ALA A 72 -27.20 15.71 -15.58
CA ALA A 72 -26.77 17.04 -15.15
C ALA A 72 -27.04 18.11 -16.21
N SER A 73 -27.13 17.74 -17.48
CA SER A 73 -27.44 18.66 -18.59
C SER A 73 -28.93 18.92 -18.78
N SER A 74 -29.81 18.25 -18.04
CA SER A 74 -31.26 18.52 -18.08
C SER A 74 -31.63 19.72 -17.20
N GLU A 75 -32.46 20.62 -17.73
CA GLU A 75 -32.81 21.93 -17.10
C GLU A 75 -33.38 21.82 -15.68
N LYS A 76 -33.89 20.67 -15.26
CA LYS A 76 -34.52 20.45 -13.94
C LYS A 76 -33.59 20.05 -12.82
N GLY A 77 -32.28 19.78 -13.10
CA GLY A 77 -31.33 19.26 -12.11
C GLY A 77 -30.07 20.09 -11.90
N SER A 78 -29.99 21.30 -12.42
CA SER A 78 -28.71 21.93 -12.77
C SER A 78 -27.77 22.31 -11.64
N SER A 79 -28.23 22.69 -10.44
CA SER A 79 -27.30 23.18 -9.40
C SER A 79 -26.72 22.07 -8.52
N VAL A 80 -27.54 21.13 -8.06
CA VAL A 80 -27.08 20.02 -7.19
C VAL A 80 -26.26 19.01 -7.97
N SER A 81 -26.64 18.73 -9.21
CA SER A 81 -25.91 17.82 -10.09
C SER A 81 -24.53 18.33 -10.45
N GLY A 82 -24.38 19.64 -10.75
CA GLY A 82 -23.10 20.27 -11.07
C GLY A 82 -22.11 20.22 -9.89
N ALA A 83 -22.57 20.55 -8.70
CA ALA A 83 -21.77 20.51 -7.49
C ALA A 83 -21.30 19.06 -7.17
N LEU A 84 -22.20 18.08 -7.34
CA LEU A 84 -21.88 16.67 -7.12
C LEU A 84 -20.85 16.16 -8.13
N VAL A 85 -21.00 16.49 -9.41
CA VAL A 85 -20.04 16.14 -10.46
C VAL A 85 -18.69 16.77 -10.19
N GLY A 86 -18.64 18.06 -9.83
CA GLY A 86 -17.41 18.74 -9.45
C GLY A 86 -16.71 18.09 -8.26
N PHE A 87 -17.48 17.76 -7.21
CA PHE A 87 -16.96 17.07 -6.05
C PHE A 87 -16.37 15.69 -6.41
N LEU A 88 -17.07 14.89 -7.21
CA LEU A 88 -16.61 13.56 -7.62
C LEU A 88 -15.34 13.62 -8.49
N LEU A 89 -15.23 14.62 -9.37
CA LEU A 89 -14.02 14.82 -10.18
C LEU A 89 -12.82 15.16 -9.30
N VAL A 90 -12.97 16.10 -8.37
CA VAL A 90 -11.90 16.48 -7.44
C VAL A 90 -11.53 15.30 -6.55
N TYR A 91 -12.51 14.62 -5.97
CA TYR A 91 -12.29 13.48 -5.09
C TYR A 91 -11.61 12.31 -5.82
N GLY A 92 -12.08 11.96 -7.02
CA GLY A 92 -11.48 10.90 -7.85
C GLY A 92 -10.06 11.23 -8.29
N SER A 93 -9.80 12.50 -8.66
CA SER A 93 -8.44 12.96 -9.00
C SER A 93 -7.49 12.86 -7.81
N LEU A 94 -7.93 13.26 -6.62
CA LEU A 94 -7.14 13.13 -5.40
C LEU A 94 -6.87 11.67 -5.04
N GLN A 95 -7.83 10.76 -5.26
CA GLN A 95 -7.62 9.31 -5.08
C GLN A 95 -6.58 8.76 -6.05
N ALA A 96 -6.61 9.16 -7.33
CA ALA A 96 -5.62 8.75 -8.32
C ALA A 96 -4.21 9.24 -7.92
N VAL A 97 -4.08 10.50 -7.54
CA VAL A 97 -2.81 11.07 -7.05
C VAL A 97 -2.31 10.36 -5.81
N ALA A 98 -3.20 10.08 -4.84
CA ALA A 98 -2.84 9.33 -3.64
C ALA A 98 -2.35 7.93 -3.98
N GLY A 99 -3.01 7.23 -4.91
CA GLY A 99 -2.60 5.91 -5.39
C GLY A 99 -1.19 5.91 -5.99
N VAL A 100 -0.88 6.89 -6.86
CA VAL A 100 0.47 7.06 -7.43
C VAL A 100 1.50 7.35 -6.36
N LEU A 101 1.21 8.27 -5.41
CA LEU A 101 2.14 8.63 -4.35
C LEU A 101 2.39 7.47 -3.38
N VAL A 102 1.39 6.62 -3.14
CA VAL A 102 1.54 5.38 -2.35
C VAL A 102 2.46 4.39 -3.07
N LEU A 103 2.30 4.21 -4.38
CA LEU A 103 3.19 3.35 -5.18
C LEU A 103 4.63 3.88 -5.21
N LEU A 104 4.80 5.21 -5.20
CA LEU A 104 6.12 5.86 -5.09
C LEU A 104 6.68 5.84 -3.66
N LEU A 105 6.01 5.19 -2.71
CA LEU A 105 6.40 5.10 -1.29
C LEU A 105 6.62 6.46 -0.62
N ARG A 106 6.00 7.53 -1.13
CA ARG A 106 6.12 8.86 -0.53
C ARG A 106 5.25 8.97 0.70
N GLN A 107 5.80 9.53 1.77
CA GLN A 107 5.08 9.74 3.03
C GLN A 107 3.82 10.62 2.86
N SER A 108 3.86 11.60 1.94
CA SER A 108 2.70 12.42 1.57
C SER A 108 1.54 11.59 1.01
N GLY A 109 1.83 10.56 0.20
CA GLY A 109 0.83 9.64 -0.33
C GLY A 109 0.10 8.85 0.76
N ARG A 110 0.84 8.42 1.79
CA ARG A 110 0.26 7.74 2.95
C ARG A 110 -0.76 8.64 3.67
N TRP A 111 -0.37 9.87 4.02
CA TRP A 111 -1.27 10.80 4.71
C TRP A 111 -2.48 11.17 3.86
N LEU A 112 -2.26 11.48 2.58
CA LEU A 112 -3.34 11.79 1.65
C LEU A 112 -4.31 10.62 1.51
N GLY A 113 -3.80 9.39 1.37
CA GLY A 113 -4.61 8.18 1.27
C GLY A 113 -5.46 7.94 2.53
N ILE A 114 -4.90 8.14 3.72
CA ILE A 114 -5.64 8.02 4.99
C ILE A 114 -6.76 9.07 5.07
N VAL A 115 -6.45 10.34 4.77
CA VAL A 115 -7.45 11.41 4.79
C VAL A 115 -8.61 11.11 3.83
N LEU A 116 -8.29 10.70 2.60
CA LEU A 116 -9.31 10.35 1.60
C LEU A 116 -10.14 9.13 2.03
N ALA A 117 -9.52 8.14 2.68
CA ALA A 117 -10.24 6.98 3.18
C ALA A 117 -11.19 7.35 4.34
N VAL A 118 -10.80 8.29 5.21
CA VAL A 118 -11.70 8.83 6.25
C VAL A 118 -12.90 9.53 5.64
N VAL A 119 -12.68 10.39 4.60
CA VAL A 119 -13.75 11.02 3.85
C VAL A 119 -14.65 9.96 3.18
N GLY A 120 -14.03 8.91 2.60
CA GLY A 120 -14.74 7.77 2.00
C GLY A 120 -15.64 7.02 2.99
N ILE A 121 -15.20 6.85 4.25
CA ILE A 121 -16.04 6.27 5.32
C ILE A 121 -17.24 7.18 5.59
N GLY A 122 -17.03 8.49 5.71
CA GLY A 122 -18.12 9.45 5.90
C GLY A 122 -19.17 9.39 4.77
N LEU A 123 -18.72 9.32 3.53
CA LEU A 123 -19.59 9.13 2.37
C LEU A 123 -20.31 7.78 2.38
N GLY A 124 -19.61 6.71 2.82
CA GLY A 124 -20.19 5.39 3.01
C GLY A 124 -21.34 5.40 4.03
N ILE A 125 -21.15 6.08 5.16
CA ILE A 125 -22.19 6.24 6.20
C ILE A 125 -23.38 7.01 5.64
N ALA A 126 -23.15 8.14 4.96
CA ALA A 126 -24.22 8.92 4.34
C ALA A 126 -25.01 8.09 3.30
N ARG A 127 -24.32 7.23 2.56
CA ARG A 127 -24.94 6.36 1.55
C ARG A 127 -25.66 5.16 2.14
N ALA A 128 -25.24 4.69 3.32
CA ALA A 128 -25.87 3.55 4.00
C ALA A 128 -27.33 3.81 4.37
N SER A 129 -27.76 5.07 4.51
CA SER A 129 -29.14 5.45 4.76
C SER A 129 -30.09 5.14 3.58
N SER A 130 -29.58 5.21 2.34
CA SER A 130 -30.37 4.95 1.12
C SER A 130 -30.09 3.58 0.51
N THR A 131 -28.85 3.12 0.55
CA THR A 131 -28.39 1.83 0.00
C THR A 131 -27.47 1.13 1.00
N PRO A 132 -28.01 0.39 2.00
CA PRO A 132 -27.21 -0.15 3.11
C PRO A 132 -26.04 -1.03 2.65
N ALA A 133 -26.28 -1.94 1.68
CA ALA A 133 -25.24 -2.86 1.21
C ALA A 133 -24.05 -2.14 0.59
N SER A 134 -24.29 -1.13 -0.29
CA SER A 134 -23.21 -0.38 -0.92
C SER A 134 -22.48 0.55 0.05
N GLY A 135 -23.20 1.15 1.01
CA GLY A 135 -22.60 1.94 2.08
C GLY A 135 -21.65 1.11 2.94
N PHE A 136 -22.09 -0.09 3.34
CA PHE A 136 -21.26 -0.99 4.14
C PHE A 136 -19.98 -1.44 3.42
N VAL A 137 -20.08 -1.83 2.14
CA VAL A 137 -18.91 -2.19 1.32
C VAL A 137 -17.94 -1.01 1.22
N THR A 138 -18.45 0.21 1.01
CA THR A 138 -17.60 1.42 0.94
C THR A 138 -16.86 1.67 2.24
N ILE A 139 -17.51 1.53 3.39
CA ILE A 139 -16.90 1.67 4.71
C ILE A 139 -15.80 0.62 4.90
N LEU A 140 -16.09 -0.64 4.56
CA LEU A 140 -15.15 -1.76 4.74
C LEU A 140 -13.88 -1.59 3.88
N LEU A 141 -14.05 -1.21 2.61
CA LEU A 141 -12.92 -0.94 1.71
C LEU A 141 -12.04 0.21 2.19
N ASN A 142 -12.64 1.31 2.64
CA ASN A 142 -11.88 2.45 3.15
C ASN A 142 -11.19 2.13 4.49
N ALA A 143 -11.84 1.37 5.37
CA ALA A 143 -11.21 0.88 6.61
C ALA A 143 -10.00 -0.02 6.30
N PHE A 144 -10.11 -0.89 5.28
CA PHE A 144 -9.00 -1.69 4.80
C PHE A 144 -7.84 -0.83 4.27
N VAL A 145 -8.12 0.23 3.51
CA VAL A 145 -7.09 1.17 3.02
C VAL A 145 -6.37 1.84 4.20
N ILE A 146 -7.11 2.30 5.21
CA ILE A 146 -6.51 2.89 6.42
C ILE A 146 -5.60 1.86 7.11
N TYR A 147 -6.08 0.64 7.29
CA TYR A 147 -5.28 -0.44 7.89
C TYR A 147 -4.00 -0.71 7.10
N ALA A 148 -4.11 -0.84 5.77
CA ALA A 148 -2.98 -1.10 4.88
C ALA A 148 -1.92 0.00 4.95
N LEU A 149 -2.34 1.27 4.92
CA LEU A 149 -1.44 2.42 4.98
C LEU A 149 -0.86 2.65 6.38
N ALA A 150 -1.62 2.36 7.44
CA ALA A 150 -1.16 2.49 8.82
C ALA A 150 -0.10 1.43 9.15
N SER A 151 -0.36 0.16 8.78
CA SER A 151 0.54 -0.97 9.06
C SER A 151 1.86 -0.89 8.26
N SER A 152 1.87 -0.19 7.13
CA SER A 152 3.03 -0.05 6.25
C SER A 152 3.93 1.15 6.59
N GLY A 153 3.72 1.81 7.72
CA GLY A 153 4.47 3.00 8.16
C GLY A 153 5.99 2.95 8.02
N PRO A 154 6.66 1.85 8.37
CA PRO A 154 8.12 1.73 8.24
C PRO A 154 8.65 1.76 6.80
N ALA A 155 7.85 1.36 5.81
CA ALA A 155 8.23 1.37 4.40
C ALA A 155 8.38 2.79 3.85
N PHE A 156 7.57 3.74 4.35
CA PHE A 156 7.57 5.14 3.90
C PHE A 156 8.66 6.02 4.55
N ARG A 157 9.40 5.50 5.55
CA ARG A 157 10.49 6.25 6.21
C ARG A 157 11.83 6.16 5.50
N ARG A 158 11.93 5.29 4.49
CA ARG A 158 13.19 5.03 3.75
C ARG A 158 13.27 5.77 2.41
N GLY A 159 12.26 6.47 2.00
CA GLY A 159 12.18 7.36 0.84
C GLY A 159 12.13 8.81 1.25
#